data_e851124e735442fc2b69b599e86899d2
#
_entry.id   e851124e735442fc2b69b599e86899d2
#
_cell.length_a   1.000
_cell.length_b   1.000
_cell.length_c   1.000
_cell.angle_alpha   90.00
_cell.angle_beta   90.00
_cell.angle_gamma   90.00
#
_symmetry.space_group_name_H-M   'P 1'
#
loop_
_entity.id
_entity.type
_entity.pdbx_description
1 polymer ?
#
loop_
_entity_poly.entity_id
_entity_poly.type
_entity_poly.pdbx_seq_one_letter_code
_entity_poly.pdbx_strand_id
1 'polypeptide(L)'
;IINSKIGIGLSIFFFCANILFYQSGKTVLEDSFKIMNYLINNVIVCQKLCKINHKEFRKYKKKFRKILASCRELNKIKRYSYSLVRKNSSALLDADLVLEYLKMFFMVDIIAYHNMASILEKNKKEFQEIYDLIAMIDFALSVAYYRASLQEFCQPIFLEQDYIELENLYHPLIDEPVKNSIFIKDNIIFTGSNASGKSTFIKAIALNCILAQGLNTALCSSYKCK
;
A
#
# COMPACT_ATOMS: atom_id res chain seq x y z
N ILE A 1 10.76 -8.44 59.77
CA ILE A 1 9.30 -8.19 59.53
C ILE A 1 9.22 -6.78 58.99
N ILE A 2 9.04 -6.65 57.70
CA ILE A 2 8.84 -5.34 57.04
C ILE A 2 7.54 -4.78 57.60
N ASN A 3 7.59 -3.58 58.15
CA ASN A 3 6.42 -2.91 58.72
C ASN A 3 5.35 -2.84 57.62
N SER A 4 4.13 -3.37 57.87
CA SER A 4 3.04 -3.51 56.88
C SER A 4 2.73 -2.18 56.16
N LYS A 5 2.87 -1.05 56.84
CA LYS A 5 2.69 0.30 56.27
C LYS A 5 3.76 0.66 55.22
N ILE A 6 5.00 0.23 55.43
CA ILE A 6 6.09 0.44 54.46
C ILE A 6 5.88 -0.44 53.21
N GLY A 7 5.44 -1.70 53.41
CA GLY A 7 5.10 -2.60 52.34
C GLY A 7 3.99 -2.08 51.44
N ILE A 8 2.91 -1.57 52.03
CA ILE A 8 1.81 -0.96 51.26
C ILE A 8 2.26 0.28 50.50
N GLY A 9 3.05 1.17 51.15
CA GLY A 9 3.60 2.35 50.46
C GLY A 9 4.48 2.03 49.25
N LEU A 10 5.35 1.03 49.38
CA LEU A 10 6.18 0.54 48.26
C LEU A 10 5.33 -0.06 47.16
N SER A 11 4.31 -0.84 47.47
CA SER A 11 3.41 -1.42 46.44
C SER A 11 2.66 -0.36 45.65
N ILE A 12 2.16 0.67 46.29
CA ILE A 12 1.50 1.82 45.66
C ILE A 12 2.49 2.58 44.77
N PHE A 13 3.70 2.82 45.28
CA PHE A 13 4.76 3.50 44.51
C PHE A 13 5.10 2.74 43.21
N PHE A 14 5.35 1.43 43.30
CA PHE A 14 5.64 0.61 42.15
C PHE A 14 4.45 0.54 41.16
N PHE A 15 3.23 0.52 41.68
CA PHE A 15 2.03 0.56 40.82
C PHE A 15 1.91 1.86 40.06
N CYS A 16 2.09 3.01 40.72
CA CYS A 16 2.08 4.32 40.08
C CYS A 16 3.25 4.47 39.07
N ALA A 17 4.44 4.02 39.43
CA ALA A 17 5.60 4.05 38.53
C ALA A 17 5.36 3.17 37.29
N ASN A 18 4.75 1.99 37.44
CA ASN A 18 4.37 1.11 36.31
C ASN A 18 3.39 1.79 35.38
N ILE A 19 2.35 2.47 35.88
CA ILE A 19 1.38 3.21 35.06
C ILE A 19 2.05 4.32 34.28
N LEU A 20 2.90 5.13 34.91
CA LEU A 20 3.62 6.23 34.25
C LEU A 20 4.55 5.71 33.15
N PHE A 21 5.28 4.63 33.44
CA PHE A 21 6.18 4.00 32.49
C PHE A 21 5.42 3.42 31.29
N TYR A 22 4.30 2.75 31.52
CA TYR A 22 3.43 2.22 30.48
C TYR A 22 2.87 3.33 29.57
N GLN A 23 2.35 4.42 30.16
CA GLN A 23 1.80 5.54 29.38
C GLN A 23 2.87 6.24 28.55
N SER A 24 4.05 6.47 29.12
CA SER A 24 5.19 7.06 28.39
C SER A 24 5.65 6.15 27.24
N GLY A 25 5.74 4.85 27.45
CA GLY A 25 6.08 3.89 26.40
C GLY A 25 5.02 3.82 25.30
N LYS A 26 3.73 3.85 25.66
CA LYS A 26 2.63 3.76 24.71
C LYS A 26 2.55 4.94 23.76
N THR A 27 2.72 6.17 24.25
CA THR A 27 2.72 7.39 23.41
C THR A 27 3.84 7.38 22.37
N VAL A 28 5.04 6.98 22.77
CA VAL A 28 6.19 6.86 21.87
C VAL A 28 5.97 5.78 20.78
N LEU A 29 5.24 4.72 21.10
CA LEU A 29 5.03 3.59 20.21
C LEU A 29 3.78 3.71 19.33
N GLU A 30 2.90 4.71 19.54
CA GLU A 30 1.62 4.79 18.82
C GLU A 30 1.77 4.82 17.30
N ASP A 31 2.71 5.59 16.77
CA ASP A 31 2.96 5.64 15.32
C ASP A 31 3.61 4.35 14.81
N SER A 32 4.48 3.76 15.61
CA SER A 32 5.08 2.46 15.29
C SER A 32 4.04 1.34 15.26
N PHE A 33 3.02 1.39 16.10
CA PHE A 33 1.89 0.45 16.05
C PHE A 33 1.09 0.56 14.75
N LYS A 34 0.89 1.76 14.21
CA LYS A 34 0.21 1.96 12.92
C LYS A 34 0.98 1.30 11.78
N ILE A 35 2.30 1.52 11.74
CA ILE A 35 3.19 0.90 10.74
C ILE A 35 3.15 -0.63 10.86
N MET A 36 3.22 -1.15 12.08
CA MET A 36 3.15 -2.60 12.31
C MET A 36 1.83 -3.20 11.84
N ASN A 37 0.71 -2.54 12.14
CA ASN A 37 -0.61 -2.99 11.66
C ASN A 37 -0.67 -3.01 10.13
N TYR A 38 -0.08 -2.04 9.46
CA TYR A 38 0.03 -2.03 8.01
C TYR A 38 0.81 -3.25 7.49
N LEU A 39 1.97 -3.55 8.08
CA LEU A 39 2.79 -4.70 7.68
C LEU A 39 2.05 -6.03 7.92
N ILE A 40 1.33 -6.16 9.06
CA ILE A 40 0.50 -7.32 9.35
C ILE A 40 -0.58 -7.49 8.30
N ASN A 41 -1.25 -6.41 7.92
CA ASN A 41 -2.30 -6.46 6.91
C ASN A 41 -1.76 -6.94 5.57
N ASN A 42 -0.55 -6.54 5.16
CA ASN A 42 0.10 -7.04 3.96
C ASN A 42 0.31 -8.57 4.01
N VAL A 43 0.73 -9.12 5.16
CA VAL A 43 0.85 -10.57 5.34
C VAL A 43 -0.52 -11.26 5.24
N ILE A 44 -1.56 -10.68 5.85
CA ILE A 44 -2.93 -11.21 5.79
C ILE A 44 -3.45 -11.18 4.35
N VAL A 45 -3.24 -10.09 3.62
CA VAL A 45 -3.59 -9.97 2.20
C VAL A 45 -2.87 -11.04 1.38
N CYS A 46 -1.56 -11.20 1.57
CA CYS A 46 -0.77 -12.24 0.92
C CYS A 46 -1.35 -13.64 1.16
N GLN A 47 -1.75 -13.95 2.40
CA GLN A 47 -2.39 -15.23 2.73
C GLN A 47 -3.76 -15.40 2.07
N LYS A 48 -4.55 -14.32 1.94
CA LYS A 48 -5.83 -14.34 1.22
C LYS A 48 -5.61 -14.55 -0.28
N LEU A 49 -4.65 -13.85 -0.88
CA LEU A 49 -4.27 -13.99 -2.28
C LEU A 49 -3.84 -15.44 -2.61
N CYS A 50 -3.16 -16.11 -1.69
CA CYS A 50 -2.81 -17.54 -1.85
C CYS A 50 -4.03 -18.46 -1.98
N LYS A 51 -5.23 -18.06 -1.56
CA LYS A 51 -6.47 -18.84 -1.66
C LYS A 51 -7.17 -18.66 -3.01
N ILE A 52 -6.84 -17.62 -3.77
CA ILE A 52 -7.45 -17.36 -5.08
C ILE A 52 -7.12 -18.52 -6.02
N ASN A 53 -8.15 -19.10 -6.62
CA ASN A 53 -8.00 -20.26 -7.52
C ASN A 53 -8.27 -19.85 -8.97
N HIS A 54 -7.41 -18.99 -9.53
CA HIS A 54 -7.46 -18.57 -10.92
C HIS A 54 -6.21 -19.06 -11.67
N LYS A 55 -6.38 -19.50 -12.92
CA LYS A 55 -5.31 -20.13 -13.71
C LYS A 55 -4.11 -19.20 -13.89
N GLU A 56 -4.35 -17.95 -14.25
CA GLU A 56 -3.30 -16.95 -14.51
C GLU A 56 -2.61 -16.48 -13.23
N PHE A 57 -3.32 -16.55 -12.09
CA PHE A 57 -2.76 -16.19 -10.79
C PHE A 57 -1.82 -17.26 -10.21
N ARG A 58 -1.73 -18.45 -10.83
CA ARG A 58 -0.95 -19.59 -10.33
C ARG A 58 0.53 -19.27 -10.11
N LYS A 59 1.15 -18.47 -11.01
CA LYS A 59 2.56 -18.04 -10.91
C LYS A 59 2.81 -17.22 -9.64
N TYR A 60 1.96 -16.23 -9.39
CA TYR A 60 2.04 -15.36 -8.21
C TYR A 60 1.75 -16.14 -6.93
N LYS A 61 0.75 -16.99 -6.94
CA LYS A 61 0.41 -17.89 -5.82
C LYS A 61 1.60 -18.76 -5.40
N LYS A 62 2.36 -19.30 -6.35
CA LYS A 62 3.57 -20.08 -6.06
C LYS A 62 4.63 -19.23 -5.38
N LYS A 63 4.85 -17.99 -5.86
CA LYS A 63 5.80 -17.03 -5.29
C LYS A 63 5.41 -16.63 -3.87
N PHE A 64 4.16 -16.25 -3.63
CA PHE A 64 3.64 -15.94 -2.29
C PHE A 64 3.80 -17.10 -1.31
N ARG A 65 3.45 -18.31 -1.72
CA ARG A 65 3.60 -19.51 -0.88
C ARG A 65 5.06 -19.76 -0.50
N LYS A 66 5.99 -19.56 -1.43
CA LYS A 66 7.42 -19.72 -1.18
C LYS A 66 7.89 -18.74 -0.11
N ILE A 67 7.54 -17.47 -0.24
CA ILE A 67 7.90 -16.42 0.73
C ILE A 67 7.28 -16.71 2.10
N LEU A 68 5.99 -17.05 2.16
CA LEU A 68 5.32 -17.37 3.42
C LEU A 68 5.87 -18.64 4.09
N ALA A 69 6.38 -19.59 3.30
CA ALA A 69 6.99 -20.82 3.82
C ALA A 69 8.39 -20.58 4.39
N SER A 70 9.17 -19.65 3.80
CA SER A 70 10.49 -19.27 4.33
C SER A 70 10.40 -18.55 5.68
N CYS A 71 9.23 -17.94 5.98
CA CYS A 71 8.97 -17.18 7.19
C CYS A 71 7.88 -17.82 8.05
N ARG A 72 8.18 -18.96 8.67
CA ARG A 72 7.23 -19.63 9.61
C ARG A 72 6.79 -18.73 10.76
N GLU A 73 7.63 -17.77 11.15
CA GLU A 73 7.34 -16.82 12.22
C GLU A 73 6.29 -15.77 11.85
N LEU A 74 6.07 -15.51 10.54
CA LEU A 74 5.02 -14.59 10.07
C LEU A 74 3.62 -15.03 10.51
N ASN A 75 3.40 -16.32 10.72
CA ASN A 75 2.14 -16.82 11.26
C ASN A 75 1.94 -16.46 12.75
N LYS A 76 3.03 -16.23 13.49
CA LYS A 76 2.98 -15.79 14.90
C LYS A 76 2.54 -14.33 15.01
N ILE A 77 2.80 -13.53 13.97
CA ILE A 77 2.41 -12.11 13.90
C ILE A 77 0.91 -11.92 14.12
N LYS A 78 0.06 -12.81 13.58
CA LYS A 78 -1.38 -12.78 13.84
C LYS A 78 -1.75 -12.83 15.32
N ARG A 79 -0.97 -13.51 16.12
CA ARG A 79 -1.21 -13.66 17.55
C ARG A 79 -1.00 -12.34 18.29
N TYR A 80 0.03 -11.59 17.88
CA TYR A 80 0.35 -10.28 18.46
C TYR A 80 -0.57 -9.18 17.92
N SER A 81 -1.04 -9.28 16.67
CA SER A 81 -1.97 -8.30 16.11
C SER A 81 -3.30 -8.24 16.84
N TYR A 82 -3.78 -9.38 17.35
CA TYR A 82 -5.05 -9.45 18.06
C TYR A 82 -5.04 -8.65 19.38
N SER A 83 -3.90 -8.55 20.05
CA SER A 83 -3.75 -7.73 21.25
C SER A 83 -3.70 -6.24 20.95
N LEU A 84 -3.20 -5.85 19.75
CA LEU A 84 -2.99 -4.46 19.35
C LEU A 84 -4.22 -3.84 18.65
N VAL A 85 -5.01 -4.64 17.92
CA VAL A 85 -6.11 -4.15 17.06
C VAL A 85 -7.44 -4.00 17.79
N ARG A 86 -7.64 -4.60 18.95
CA ARG A 86 -8.93 -4.64 19.65
C ARG A 86 -9.36 -3.33 20.34
N LYS A 87 -9.08 -2.18 19.74
CA LYS A 87 -9.33 -0.85 20.29
C LYS A 87 -10.70 -0.23 19.95
N ASN A 88 -11.57 -0.90 19.18
CA ASN A 88 -12.78 -0.27 18.62
C ASN A 88 -14.09 -1.03 18.86
N SER A 89 -14.28 -1.68 19.99
CA SER A 89 -15.64 -2.06 20.39
C SER A 89 -16.15 -1.06 21.44
N SER A 90 -17.10 -0.27 21.03
CA SER A 90 -17.75 0.79 21.80
C SER A 90 -18.74 0.32 22.88
N ALA A 91 -18.53 -0.86 23.41
CA ALA A 91 -19.27 -1.38 24.58
C ALA A 91 -18.25 -1.73 25.66
N LEU A 92 -17.94 -0.74 26.49
CA LEU A 92 -17.19 -0.94 27.74
C LEU A 92 -18.07 -1.75 28.72
N LEU A 93 -18.02 -3.06 28.61
CA LEU A 93 -18.44 -3.94 29.70
C LEU A 93 -17.32 -3.87 30.76
N ASP A 94 -17.70 -3.93 32.05
CA ASP A 94 -16.75 -3.88 33.19
C ASP A 94 -15.58 -4.87 33.03
N ALA A 95 -15.81 -6.00 32.39
CA ALA A 95 -14.79 -6.99 32.06
C ALA A 95 -13.69 -6.48 31.14
N ASP A 96 -14.00 -5.57 30.19
CA ASP A 96 -13.02 -5.01 29.26
C ASP A 96 -12.09 -4.01 29.96
N LEU A 97 -12.60 -3.28 30.96
CA LEU A 97 -11.79 -2.39 31.79
C LEU A 97 -10.77 -3.19 32.63
N VAL A 98 -11.20 -4.27 33.29
CA VAL A 98 -10.29 -5.14 34.06
C VAL A 98 -9.20 -5.69 33.12
N LEU A 99 -9.55 -6.12 31.92
CA LEU A 99 -8.59 -6.64 30.97
C LEU A 99 -7.59 -5.55 30.50
N GLU A 100 -8.03 -4.30 30.34
CA GLU A 100 -7.13 -3.18 29.99
C GLU A 100 -6.16 -2.87 31.14
N TYR A 101 -6.62 -2.88 32.40
CA TYR A 101 -5.72 -2.73 33.53
C TYR A 101 -4.72 -3.86 33.67
N LEU A 102 -5.11 -5.12 33.40
CA LEU A 102 -4.18 -6.25 33.36
C LEU A 102 -3.14 -6.11 32.23
N LYS A 103 -3.54 -5.68 31.04
CA LYS A 103 -2.61 -5.41 29.94
C LYS A 103 -1.61 -4.32 30.30
N MET A 104 -2.08 -3.25 30.95
CA MET A 104 -1.22 -2.16 31.42
C MET A 104 -0.24 -2.67 32.48
N PHE A 105 -0.71 -3.43 33.46
CA PHE A 105 0.12 -3.95 34.54
C PHE A 105 1.22 -4.89 34.04
N PHE A 106 0.89 -5.77 33.09
CA PHE A 106 1.83 -6.72 32.49
C PHE A 106 2.56 -6.17 31.26
N MET A 107 2.37 -4.91 30.90
CA MET A 107 2.97 -4.27 29.72
C MET A 107 2.79 -5.09 28.42
N VAL A 108 1.65 -5.76 28.27
CA VAL A 108 1.40 -6.74 27.20
C VAL A 108 1.61 -6.14 25.81
N ASP A 109 1.18 -4.88 25.60
CA ASP A 109 1.30 -4.19 24.33
C ASP A 109 2.77 -3.89 23.99
N ILE A 110 3.56 -3.49 24.98
CA ILE A 110 4.99 -3.18 24.81
C ILE A 110 5.77 -4.47 24.50
N ILE A 111 5.47 -5.56 25.19
CA ILE A 111 6.08 -6.87 24.94
C ILE A 111 5.68 -7.38 23.55
N ALA A 112 4.41 -7.27 23.18
CA ALA A 112 3.91 -7.64 21.85
C ALA A 112 4.62 -6.85 20.75
N TYR A 113 4.79 -5.54 20.94
CA TYR A 113 5.53 -4.68 20.05
C TYR A 113 6.96 -5.16 19.87
N HIS A 114 7.70 -5.36 20.95
CA HIS A 114 9.10 -5.81 20.91
C HIS A 114 9.25 -7.13 20.18
N ASN A 115 8.39 -8.10 20.46
CA ASN A 115 8.40 -9.39 19.77
C ASN A 115 8.10 -9.26 18.28
N MET A 116 7.15 -8.40 17.91
CA MET A 116 6.86 -8.12 16.51
C MET A 116 8.01 -7.42 15.79
N ALA A 117 8.62 -6.40 16.43
CA ALA A 117 9.76 -5.69 15.87
C ALA A 117 10.93 -6.67 15.58
N SER A 118 11.21 -7.57 16.51
CA SER A 118 12.23 -8.60 16.32
C SER A 118 11.91 -9.55 15.14
N ILE A 119 10.64 -9.95 14.98
CA ILE A 119 10.24 -10.80 13.85
C ILE A 119 10.36 -10.03 12.52
N LEU A 120 9.97 -8.75 12.49
CA LEU A 120 10.07 -7.90 11.32
C LEU A 120 11.52 -7.69 10.89
N GLU A 121 12.40 -7.42 11.85
CA GLU A 121 13.84 -7.22 11.59
C GLU A 121 14.48 -8.47 11.00
N LYS A 122 14.20 -9.63 11.58
CA LYS A 122 14.72 -10.93 11.09
C LYS A 122 14.24 -11.29 9.69
N ASN A 123 13.05 -10.85 9.30
CA ASN A 123 12.41 -11.23 8.04
C ASN A 123 12.20 -10.01 7.10
N LYS A 124 13.06 -9.00 7.22
CA LYS A 124 12.92 -7.73 6.47
C LYS A 124 12.85 -7.95 4.95
N LYS A 125 13.67 -8.85 4.41
CA LYS A 125 13.72 -9.15 2.96
C LYS A 125 12.40 -9.76 2.48
N GLU A 126 11.87 -10.71 3.22
CA GLU A 126 10.62 -11.39 2.90
C GLU A 126 9.42 -10.44 2.98
N PHE A 127 9.42 -9.53 3.94
CA PHE A 127 8.42 -8.46 4.01
C PHE A 127 8.50 -7.55 2.80
N GLN A 128 9.68 -7.15 2.38
CA GLN A 128 9.87 -6.34 1.17
C GLN A 128 9.36 -7.07 -0.07
N GLU A 129 9.68 -8.36 -0.22
CA GLU A 129 9.19 -9.15 -1.34
C GLU A 129 7.65 -9.30 -1.35
N ILE A 130 7.03 -9.45 -0.18
CA ILE A 130 5.55 -9.47 -0.06
C ILE A 130 4.97 -8.12 -0.49
N TYR A 131 5.55 -7.03 0.00
CA TYR A 131 5.12 -5.67 -0.32
C TYR A 131 5.21 -5.41 -1.83
N ASP A 132 6.35 -5.69 -2.45
CA ASP A 132 6.58 -5.49 -3.88
C ASP A 132 5.61 -6.31 -4.74
N LEU A 133 5.31 -7.54 -4.32
CA LEU A 133 4.33 -8.38 -5.02
C LEU A 133 2.90 -7.85 -4.91
N ILE A 134 2.50 -7.38 -3.72
CA ILE A 134 1.18 -6.79 -3.51
C ILE A 134 1.07 -5.49 -4.30
N ALA A 135 2.08 -4.62 -4.24
CA ALA A 135 2.13 -3.37 -4.97
C ALA A 135 2.04 -3.58 -6.49
N MET A 136 2.72 -4.60 -7.02
CA MET A 136 2.64 -4.96 -8.44
C MET A 136 1.23 -5.41 -8.84
N ILE A 137 0.55 -6.19 -8.00
CA ILE A 137 -0.83 -6.63 -8.27
C ILE A 137 -1.79 -5.46 -8.19
N ASP A 138 -1.66 -4.60 -7.19
CA ASP A 138 -2.49 -3.41 -7.00
C ASP A 138 -2.32 -2.44 -8.18
N PHE A 139 -1.08 -2.21 -8.61
CA PHE A 139 -0.77 -1.43 -9.81
C PHE A 139 -1.43 -2.01 -11.06
N ALA A 140 -1.28 -3.32 -11.29
CA ALA A 140 -1.88 -3.99 -12.45
C ALA A 140 -3.42 -3.90 -12.45
N LEU A 141 -4.05 -4.03 -11.28
CA LEU A 141 -5.49 -3.85 -11.11
C LEU A 141 -5.91 -2.41 -11.38
N SER A 142 -5.17 -1.43 -10.86
CA SER A 142 -5.44 -0.01 -11.08
C SER A 142 -5.38 0.35 -12.56
N VAL A 143 -4.35 -0.13 -13.29
CA VAL A 143 -4.25 0.04 -14.74
C VAL A 143 -5.41 -0.64 -15.48
N ALA A 144 -5.79 -1.85 -15.06
CA ALA A 144 -6.92 -2.56 -15.67
C ALA A 144 -8.24 -1.81 -15.48
N TYR A 145 -8.52 -1.31 -14.28
CA TYR A 145 -9.70 -0.47 -14.01
C TYR A 145 -9.68 0.84 -14.79
N TYR A 146 -8.52 1.50 -14.85
CA TYR A 146 -8.35 2.70 -15.67
C TYR A 146 -8.68 2.42 -17.13
N ARG A 147 -8.10 1.36 -17.73
CA ARG A 147 -8.41 0.96 -19.12
C ARG A 147 -9.88 0.64 -19.33
N ALA A 148 -10.52 -0.02 -18.37
CA ALA A 148 -11.94 -0.34 -18.43
C ALA A 148 -12.85 0.90 -18.36
N SER A 149 -12.39 2.01 -17.81
CA SER A 149 -13.10 3.28 -17.74
C SER A 149 -12.96 4.14 -19.01
N LEU A 150 -12.01 3.79 -19.90
CA LEU A 150 -11.75 4.53 -21.12
C LEU A 150 -12.70 4.08 -22.24
N GLN A 151 -13.11 5.02 -23.09
CA GLN A 151 -13.89 4.71 -24.30
C GLN A 151 -13.06 3.97 -25.34
N GLU A 152 -11.81 4.39 -25.50
CA GLU A 152 -10.86 3.82 -26.45
C GLU A 152 -9.43 3.98 -25.92
N PHE A 153 -8.60 2.99 -26.11
CA PHE A 153 -7.16 3.05 -25.83
C PHE A 153 -6.42 2.05 -26.71
N CYS A 154 -5.14 2.29 -26.95
CA CYS A 154 -4.26 1.31 -27.55
C CYS A 154 -3.03 1.03 -26.67
N GLN A 155 -2.35 -0.07 -26.95
CA GLN A 155 -1.01 -0.33 -26.40
C GLN A 155 0.01 0.28 -27.35
N PRO A 156 0.95 1.10 -26.85
CA PRO A 156 1.98 1.71 -27.68
C PRO A 156 2.92 0.66 -28.30
N ILE A 157 3.36 0.92 -29.51
CA ILE A 157 4.39 0.16 -30.21
C ILE A 157 5.68 0.97 -30.14
N PHE A 158 6.68 0.47 -29.41
CA PHE A 158 7.98 1.11 -29.33
C PHE A 158 8.87 0.63 -30.49
N LEU A 159 9.46 1.58 -31.22
CA LEU A 159 10.26 1.37 -32.41
C LEU A 159 11.69 1.84 -32.17
N GLU A 160 12.63 1.46 -33.05
CA GLU A 160 13.99 1.97 -33.02
C GLU A 160 14.13 3.33 -33.73
N GLN A 161 13.14 3.74 -34.52
CA GLN A 161 13.13 4.94 -35.33
C GLN A 161 12.69 6.17 -34.52
N ASP A 162 13.36 7.30 -34.74
CA ASP A 162 13.10 8.57 -34.04
C ASP A 162 11.89 9.30 -34.63
N TYR A 163 10.68 8.86 -34.29
CA TYR A 163 9.44 9.58 -34.55
C TYR A 163 8.36 9.23 -33.54
N ILE A 164 7.33 10.06 -33.50
CA ILE A 164 6.10 9.80 -32.75
C ILE A 164 4.92 9.87 -33.69
N GLU A 165 4.13 8.84 -33.79
CA GLU A 165 2.90 8.77 -34.58
C GLU A 165 1.72 8.45 -33.67
N LEU A 166 0.72 9.34 -33.64
CA LEU A 166 -0.50 9.20 -32.89
C LEU A 166 -1.69 9.37 -33.82
N GLU A 167 -2.59 8.39 -33.84
CA GLU A 167 -3.82 8.43 -34.62
C GLU A 167 -5.02 8.58 -33.70
N ASN A 168 -5.91 9.55 -34.00
CA ASN A 168 -7.13 9.78 -33.23
C ASN A 168 -6.89 10.00 -31.73
N LEU A 169 -5.81 10.69 -31.36
CA LEU A 169 -5.52 10.98 -29.95
C LEU A 169 -6.57 11.95 -29.38
N TYR A 170 -6.86 11.78 -28.11
CA TYR A 170 -7.79 12.61 -27.37
C TYR A 170 -7.28 12.95 -25.98
N HIS A 171 -7.88 13.97 -25.36
CA HIS A 171 -7.57 14.40 -24.01
C HIS A 171 -8.53 13.70 -22.99
N PRO A 172 -8.02 12.98 -21.99
CA PRO A 172 -8.87 12.15 -21.09
C PRO A 172 -9.86 12.91 -20.22
N LEU A 173 -9.64 14.21 -20.01
CA LEU A 173 -10.47 15.05 -19.14
C LEU A 173 -11.47 15.94 -19.92
N ILE A 174 -11.74 15.60 -21.15
CA ILE A 174 -12.76 16.28 -21.98
C ILE A 174 -13.84 15.26 -22.29
N ASP A 175 -15.09 15.59 -21.96
CA ASP A 175 -16.23 14.65 -22.07
C ASP A 175 -16.51 14.25 -23.53
N GLU A 176 -16.44 15.17 -24.47
CA GLU A 176 -16.58 14.91 -25.90
C GLU A 176 -15.34 15.44 -26.66
N PRO A 177 -14.20 14.73 -26.57
CA PRO A 177 -12.97 15.22 -27.15
C PRO A 177 -12.95 15.11 -28.65
N VAL A 178 -12.51 16.17 -29.33
CA VAL A 178 -12.19 16.10 -30.78
C VAL A 178 -10.90 15.28 -30.92
N LYS A 179 -11.01 14.17 -31.64
CA LYS A 179 -9.87 13.30 -31.94
C LYS A 179 -9.00 13.90 -33.05
N ASN A 180 -7.71 13.92 -32.85
CA ASN A 180 -6.73 14.44 -33.82
C ASN A 180 -5.60 13.45 -34.00
N SER A 181 -4.93 13.52 -35.17
CA SER A 181 -3.76 12.69 -35.46
C SER A 181 -2.53 13.57 -35.68
N ILE A 182 -1.36 13.03 -35.35
CA ILE A 182 -0.10 13.76 -35.54
C ILE A 182 1.04 12.79 -35.83
N PHE A 183 1.94 13.22 -36.70
CA PHE A 183 3.23 12.59 -36.96
C PHE A 183 4.34 13.59 -36.67
N ILE A 184 5.25 13.26 -35.76
CA ILE A 184 6.34 14.10 -35.30
C ILE A 184 7.65 13.37 -35.57
N LYS A 185 8.43 13.86 -36.51
CA LYS A 185 9.79 13.39 -36.79
C LYS A 185 10.84 14.42 -36.41
N ASP A 186 10.51 15.69 -36.58
CA ASP A 186 11.36 16.83 -36.35
C ASP A 186 10.66 17.85 -35.44
N ASN A 187 11.27 19.02 -35.24
CA ASN A 187 10.66 20.10 -34.46
C ASN A 187 9.37 20.62 -35.13
N ILE A 188 8.30 20.74 -34.33
CA ILE A 188 7.01 21.24 -34.82
C ILE A 188 6.66 22.54 -34.09
N ILE A 189 6.11 23.50 -34.84
CA ILE A 189 5.57 24.76 -34.32
C ILE A 189 4.05 24.74 -34.50
N PHE A 190 3.32 24.85 -33.38
CA PHE A 190 1.87 24.96 -33.38
C PHE A 190 1.43 26.43 -33.43
N THR A 191 0.75 26.82 -34.51
CA THR A 191 0.21 28.16 -34.69
C THR A 191 -1.32 28.13 -34.77
N GLY A 192 -1.96 29.24 -34.49
CA GLY A 192 -3.43 29.37 -34.58
C GLY A 192 -3.96 30.46 -33.66
N SER A 193 -5.25 30.82 -33.79
CA SER A 193 -5.91 31.83 -32.98
C SER A 193 -5.98 31.47 -31.50
N ASN A 194 -6.23 32.45 -30.63
CA ASN A 194 -6.50 32.17 -29.21
C ASN A 194 -7.77 31.32 -29.09
N ALA A 195 -7.81 30.45 -28.10
CA ALA A 195 -8.90 29.48 -27.86
C ALA A 195 -9.12 28.42 -28.97
N SER A 196 -8.22 28.24 -29.93
CA SER A 196 -8.31 27.19 -30.96
C SER A 196 -7.96 25.77 -30.47
N GLY A 197 -7.70 25.56 -29.19
CA GLY A 197 -7.37 24.25 -28.64
C GLY A 197 -5.88 23.84 -28.72
N LYS A 198 -4.96 24.72 -29.17
CA LYS A 198 -3.52 24.42 -29.26
C LYS A 198 -2.92 23.84 -27.97
N SER A 199 -3.15 24.52 -26.87
CA SER A 199 -2.60 24.10 -25.57
C SER A 199 -3.22 22.77 -25.10
N THR A 200 -4.47 22.53 -25.40
CA THR A 200 -5.16 21.26 -25.10
C THR A 200 -4.59 20.13 -25.92
N PHE A 201 -4.32 20.37 -27.21
CA PHE A 201 -3.74 19.37 -28.09
C PHE A 201 -2.31 19.01 -27.69
N ILE A 202 -1.46 19.99 -27.38
CA ILE A 202 -0.10 19.77 -26.88
C ILE A 202 -0.13 18.96 -25.56
N LYS A 203 -1.04 19.31 -24.64
CA LYS A 203 -1.24 18.56 -23.39
C LYS A 203 -1.71 17.13 -23.65
N ALA A 204 -2.58 16.92 -24.63
CA ALA A 204 -3.06 15.58 -24.99
C ALA A 204 -1.88 14.73 -25.52
N ILE A 205 -1.00 15.28 -26.36
CA ILE A 205 0.21 14.59 -26.83
C ILE A 205 1.10 14.21 -25.63
N ALA A 206 1.43 15.19 -24.78
CA ALA A 206 2.30 14.96 -23.61
C ALA A 206 1.73 13.91 -22.63
N LEU A 207 0.43 13.97 -22.35
CA LEU A 207 -0.24 12.98 -21.52
C LEU A 207 -0.20 11.57 -22.13
N ASN A 208 -0.42 11.46 -23.44
CA ASN A 208 -0.32 10.18 -24.13
C ASN A 208 1.10 9.61 -24.07
N CYS A 209 2.14 10.43 -24.22
CA CYS A 209 3.53 10.00 -24.06
C CYS A 209 3.81 9.47 -22.64
N ILE A 210 3.34 10.17 -21.60
CA ILE A 210 3.52 9.76 -20.21
C ILE A 210 2.77 8.45 -19.93
N LEU A 211 1.53 8.35 -20.37
CA LEU A 211 0.71 7.16 -20.16
C LEU A 211 1.25 5.95 -20.95
N ALA A 212 1.75 6.18 -22.15
CA ALA A 212 2.39 5.15 -22.97
C ALA A 212 3.60 4.54 -22.25
N GLN A 213 4.49 5.37 -21.74
CA GLN A 213 5.70 4.93 -21.05
C GLN A 213 5.42 4.36 -19.65
N GLY A 214 4.54 5.02 -18.89
CA GLY A 214 4.27 4.63 -17.50
C GLY A 214 3.28 3.46 -17.36
N LEU A 215 2.23 3.43 -18.17
CA LEU A 215 1.12 2.48 -18.06
C LEU A 215 0.97 1.55 -19.26
N ASN A 216 1.86 1.63 -20.23
CA ASN A 216 1.73 0.91 -21.52
C ASN A 216 0.34 1.13 -22.15
N THR A 217 -0.18 2.36 -22.10
CA THR A 217 -1.55 2.73 -22.50
C THR A 217 -1.52 4.09 -23.15
N ALA A 218 -2.07 4.22 -24.34
CA ALA A 218 -2.24 5.50 -25.01
C ALA A 218 -3.72 5.73 -25.37
N LEU A 219 -4.18 6.96 -25.22
CA LEU A 219 -5.56 7.40 -25.46
C LEU A 219 -5.73 7.81 -26.91
N CYS A 220 -5.63 6.84 -27.78
CA CYS A 220 -5.67 6.99 -29.25
C CYS A 220 -5.94 5.62 -29.88
N SER A 221 -6.22 5.60 -31.16
CA SER A 221 -6.40 4.35 -31.91
C SER A 221 -5.09 3.64 -32.26
N SER A 222 -4.01 4.42 -32.45
CA SER A 222 -2.66 3.88 -32.73
C SER A 222 -1.60 4.82 -32.15
N TYR A 223 -0.59 4.24 -31.51
CA TYR A 223 0.57 4.95 -30.96
C TYR A 223 1.85 4.21 -31.33
N LYS A 224 2.73 4.90 -32.04
CA LYS A 224 4.08 4.41 -32.36
C LYS A 224 5.11 5.46 -31.99
N CYS A 225 6.16 5.08 -31.30
CA CYS A 225 7.28 5.97 -30.96
C CYS A 225 8.56 5.18 -30.72
N LYS A 226 9.67 5.92 -30.60
CA LYS A 226 10.91 5.37 -30.09
C LYS A 226 10.84 5.14 -28.59
#